data_9c5a37498961988fcf4cce2383a1ae71
#
_entry.id   9c5a37498961988fcf4cce2383a1ae71
#
_cell.length_a   1.000
_cell.length_b   1.000
_cell.length_c   1.000
_cell.angle_alpha   90.00
_cell.angle_beta   90.00
_cell.angle_gamma   90.00
#
_symmetry.space_group_name_H-M   'P 1'
#
loop_
_entity.id
_entity.type
_entity.pdbx_description
1 polymer ?
#
loop_
_entity_poly.entity_id
_entity_poly.type
_entity_poly.pdbx_seq_one_letter_code
_entity_poly.pdbx_strand_id
1 'polypeptide(L)'
;QNEDITARFINDKDFQDVVGKHLLKTVYEQIRSEKPGTEPFRRVVPVEKDKYRTCVPLLTLKAAAGAFGDVQAVEPDGWVEPKTQRRLRPGMFVAQVVGRSMEPRIPDGGWCLFRSPVEGTRQGRVVLVQHRDIDDPETGGSYTVKRYESDKEGDGAGSWRHTEIRLVPVNTDVAPIVLRQIRDDEFHVIAEVVEVLA
;
A
#
# COMPACT_ATOMS: atom_id res chain seq x y z
N GLN A 1 27.51 -30.48 27.94
CA GLN A 1 27.03 -31.61 27.11
C GLN A 1 25.95 -31.20 26.11
N ASN A 2 25.33 -30.03 26.25
CA ASN A 2 24.27 -29.57 25.32
C ASN A 2 24.75 -28.68 24.16
N GLU A 3 25.95 -28.11 24.21
CA GLU A 3 26.48 -27.25 23.15
C GLU A 3 27.01 -28.03 21.92
N ASP A 4 27.40 -29.28 22.11
CA ASP A 4 28.00 -30.11 21.04
C ASP A 4 26.95 -30.70 20.09
N ILE A 5 25.71 -30.87 20.54
CA ILE A 5 24.62 -31.42 19.73
C ILE A 5 24.11 -30.37 18.71
N THR A 6 23.98 -29.10 19.17
CA THR A 6 23.49 -28.03 18.31
C THR A 6 24.46 -27.69 17.19
N ALA A 7 25.77 -27.68 17.47
CA ALA A 7 26.81 -27.45 16.46
C ALA A 7 26.90 -28.57 15.43
N ARG A 8 26.54 -29.79 15.78
CA ARG A 8 26.51 -30.93 14.86
C ARG A 8 25.38 -30.86 13.83
N PHE A 9 24.21 -30.36 14.26
CA PHE A 9 23.06 -30.18 13.36
C PHE A 9 23.19 -28.98 12.41
N ILE A 10 23.91 -27.92 12.81
CA ILE A 10 24.11 -26.72 11.98
C ILE A 10 25.07 -27.00 10.79
N ASN A 11 25.97 -27.97 10.91
CA ASN A 11 26.95 -28.31 9.89
C ASN A 11 26.57 -29.54 9.03
N ASP A 12 25.42 -30.15 9.26
CA ASP A 12 24.95 -31.27 8.48
C ASP A 12 24.20 -30.76 7.24
N LYS A 13 24.82 -30.94 6.08
CA LYS A 13 24.30 -30.49 4.79
C LYS A 13 22.97 -31.15 4.44
N ASP A 14 22.77 -32.39 4.87
CA ASP A 14 21.52 -33.14 4.66
C ASP A 14 20.41 -32.62 5.56
N PHE A 15 20.72 -32.17 6.79
CA PHE A 15 19.77 -31.54 7.69
C PHE A 15 19.34 -30.16 7.20
N GLN A 16 20.29 -29.36 6.68
CA GLN A 16 19.97 -28.06 6.07
C GLN A 16 19.10 -28.21 4.81
N ASP A 17 19.34 -29.25 4.01
CA ASP A 17 18.54 -29.54 2.82
C ASP A 17 17.12 -30.03 3.18
N VAL A 18 16.99 -30.84 4.23
CA VAL A 18 15.69 -31.32 4.72
C VAL A 18 14.89 -30.18 5.38
N VAL A 19 15.53 -29.34 6.20
CA VAL A 19 14.89 -28.17 6.84
C VAL A 19 14.54 -27.13 5.80
N GLY A 20 15.42 -26.86 4.84
CA GLY A 20 15.15 -25.96 3.72
C GLY A 20 13.98 -26.44 2.86
N LYS A 21 13.93 -27.72 2.53
CA LYS A 21 12.81 -28.32 1.77
C LYS A 21 11.52 -28.34 2.59
N HIS A 22 11.59 -28.57 3.90
CA HIS A 22 10.40 -28.55 4.76
C HIS A 22 9.85 -27.13 4.95
N LEU A 23 10.73 -26.14 5.16
CA LEU A 23 10.37 -24.72 5.21
C LEU A 23 9.76 -24.25 3.88
N LEU A 24 10.39 -24.59 2.74
CA LEU A 24 9.86 -24.30 1.42
C LEU A 24 8.51 -24.99 1.21
N LYS A 25 8.35 -26.24 1.62
CA LYS A 25 7.07 -26.96 1.51
C LYS A 25 6.01 -26.32 2.39
N THR A 26 6.33 -25.92 3.64
CA THR A 26 5.40 -25.26 4.56
C THR A 26 5.00 -23.88 4.03
N VAL A 27 5.95 -23.11 3.49
CA VAL A 27 5.68 -21.83 2.82
C VAL A 27 4.83 -22.05 1.57
N TYR A 28 5.12 -23.06 0.75
CA TYR A 28 4.30 -23.42 -0.41
C TYR A 28 2.88 -23.89 -0.01
N GLU A 29 2.75 -24.63 1.08
CA GLU A 29 1.45 -25.09 1.59
C GLU A 29 0.67 -23.94 2.23
N GLN A 30 1.30 -22.99 2.93
CA GLN A 30 0.66 -21.76 3.40
C GLN A 30 0.20 -20.86 2.24
N ILE A 31 1.01 -20.70 1.20
CA ILE A 31 0.60 -19.97 -0.02
C ILE A 31 -0.55 -20.69 -0.74
N ARG A 32 -0.62 -22.02 -0.65
CA ARG A 32 -1.63 -22.86 -1.32
C ARG A 32 -2.90 -23.05 -0.49
N SER A 33 -2.85 -22.88 0.85
CA SER A 33 -4.01 -23.04 1.75
C SER A 33 -4.88 -21.77 1.81
N GLU A 34 -4.42 -20.63 1.33
CA GLU A 34 -5.28 -19.50 1.06
C GLU A 34 -6.19 -19.87 -0.11
N LYS A 35 -7.50 -19.89 0.13
CA LYS A 35 -8.55 -20.30 -0.81
C LYS A 35 -8.27 -19.71 -2.20
N PRO A 36 -8.03 -20.53 -3.23
CA PRO A 36 -7.87 -20.03 -4.58
C PRO A 36 -9.21 -19.42 -5.03
N GLY A 37 -9.28 -18.10 -5.20
CA GLY A 37 -10.41 -17.50 -5.85
C GLY A 37 -10.92 -16.15 -5.31
N THR A 38 -10.37 -15.61 -4.22
CA THR A 38 -10.88 -14.36 -3.64
C THR A 38 -9.97 -13.14 -3.89
N GLU A 39 -8.69 -13.35 -4.16
CA GLU A 39 -7.76 -12.24 -4.41
C GLU A 39 -7.65 -11.94 -5.91
N PRO A 40 -7.70 -10.65 -6.32
CA PRO A 40 -7.59 -10.26 -7.73
C PRO A 40 -6.13 -10.22 -8.21
N PHE A 41 -5.29 -11.06 -7.66
CA PHE A 41 -3.88 -11.21 -8.00
C PHE A 41 -3.37 -12.60 -7.64
N ARG A 42 -2.21 -12.94 -8.14
CA ARG A 42 -1.46 -14.14 -7.79
C ARG A 42 -0.23 -13.76 -6.96
N ARG A 43 -0.04 -14.40 -5.81
CA ARG A 43 1.19 -14.26 -5.03
C ARG A 43 2.36 -14.95 -5.74
N VAL A 44 3.51 -14.30 -5.81
CA VAL A 44 4.68 -14.78 -6.54
C VAL A 44 5.97 -14.56 -5.74
N VAL A 45 6.96 -15.39 -6.01
CA VAL A 45 8.33 -15.13 -5.59
C VAL A 45 9.04 -14.49 -6.79
N PRO A 46 9.34 -13.18 -6.76
CA PRO A 46 9.84 -12.48 -7.93
C PRO A 46 11.30 -12.81 -8.20
N VAL A 47 11.67 -12.89 -9.46
CA VAL A 47 13.06 -12.69 -9.88
C VAL A 47 13.24 -11.20 -10.25
N GLU A 48 14.47 -10.68 -10.11
CA GLU A 48 14.73 -9.23 -10.27
C GLU A 48 14.18 -8.64 -11.59
N LYS A 49 14.30 -9.40 -12.70
CA LYS A 49 13.81 -8.94 -14.02
C LYS A 49 12.30 -8.77 -14.11
N ASP A 50 11.53 -9.39 -13.21
CA ASP A 50 10.07 -9.40 -13.23
C ASP A 50 9.47 -8.32 -12.31
N LYS A 51 10.26 -7.83 -11.34
CA LYS A 51 9.85 -6.75 -10.45
C LYS A 51 9.46 -5.51 -11.26
N TYR A 52 8.29 -4.97 -10.95
CA TYR A 52 7.69 -3.81 -11.63
C TYR A 52 7.45 -3.97 -13.14
N ARG A 53 7.48 -5.20 -13.63
CA ARG A 53 7.13 -5.55 -15.02
C ARG A 53 5.91 -6.46 -15.06
N THR A 54 5.92 -7.54 -14.29
CA THR A 54 4.83 -8.49 -14.16
C THR A 54 4.27 -8.54 -12.74
N CYS A 55 5.06 -8.13 -11.74
CA CYS A 55 4.65 -8.12 -10.35
C CYS A 55 5.05 -6.84 -9.63
N VAL A 56 4.33 -6.53 -8.56
CA VAL A 56 4.55 -5.38 -7.69
C VAL A 56 4.53 -5.83 -6.23
N PRO A 57 5.10 -5.04 -5.29
CA PRO A 57 5.02 -5.36 -3.87
C PRO A 57 3.58 -5.30 -3.36
N LEU A 58 3.28 -6.19 -2.42
CA LEU A 58 2.09 -6.15 -1.58
C LEU A 58 2.44 -5.41 -0.29
N LEU A 59 1.73 -4.33 0.00
CA LEU A 59 1.96 -3.51 1.19
C LEU A 59 0.67 -3.36 1.99
N THR A 60 0.79 -3.12 3.28
CA THR A 60 -0.31 -2.53 4.05
C THR A 60 -0.35 -1.01 3.82
N LEU A 61 -1.54 -0.40 3.92
CA LEU A 61 -1.66 1.06 3.86
C LEU A 61 -0.84 1.75 4.95
N LYS A 62 -0.76 1.12 6.14
CA LYS A 62 0.04 1.61 7.26
C LYS A 62 1.53 1.67 6.91
N ALA A 63 2.06 0.61 6.32
CA ALA A 63 3.47 0.55 5.91
C ALA A 63 3.76 1.58 4.81
N ALA A 64 2.90 1.67 3.80
CA ALA A 64 3.02 2.64 2.72
C ALA A 64 2.94 4.09 3.25
N ALA A 65 2.03 4.40 4.18
CA ALA A 65 1.91 5.71 4.80
C ALA A 65 3.16 6.04 5.62
N GLY A 66 3.65 5.11 6.44
CA GLY A 66 4.85 5.31 7.26
C GLY A 66 6.15 5.55 6.47
N ALA A 67 6.15 5.23 5.19
CA ALA A 67 7.29 5.50 4.30
C ALA A 67 7.42 6.97 3.86
N PHE A 68 6.49 7.83 4.21
CA PHE A 68 6.49 9.27 3.85
C PHE A 68 6.74 9.55 2.35
N GLY A 69 6.27 8.64 1.48
CA GLY A 69 6.41 8.74 0.03
C GLY A 69 7.53 7.89 -0.58
N ASP A 70 8.46 7.37 0.21
CA ASP A 70 9.46 6.39 -0.26
C ASP A 70 8.97 4.94 -0.06
N VAL A 71 7.90 4.58 -0.76
CA VAL A 71 7.30 3.24 -0.67
C VAL A 71 8.23 2.13 -1.16
N GLN A 72 9.30 2.46 -1.89
CA GLN A 72 10.28 1.48 -2.37
C GLN A 72 11.25 1.03 -1.26
N ALA A 73 11.39 1.83 -0.20
CA ALA A 73 12.20 1.47 0.97
C ALA A 73 11.43 0.58 1.97
N VAL A 74 10.13 0.35 1.74
CA VAL A 74 9.31 -0.49 2.62
C VAL A 74 9.55 -1.96 2.31
N GLU A 75 9.79 -2.75 3.35
CA GLU A 75 9.81 -4.21 3.21
C GLU A 75 8.38 -4.71 2.93
N PRO A 76 8.16 -5.38 1.79
CA PRO A 76 6.82 -5.81 1.41
C PRO A 76 6.40 -7.09 2.13
N ASP A 77 5.11 -7.24 2.39
CA ASP A 77 4.52 -8.50 2.87
C ASP A 77 4.64 -9.64 1.83
N GLY A 78 5.01 -9.31 0.63
CA GLY A 78 5.22 -10.23 -0.48
C GLY A 78 5.17 -9.52 -1.83
N TRP A 79 5.16 -10.30 -2.90
CA TRP A 79 5.03 -9.80 -4.27
C TRP A 79 3.82 -10.44 -4.92
N VAL A 80 3.12 -9.66 -5.72
CA VAL A 80 1.90 -10.09 -6.39
C VAL A 80 1.89 -9.72 -7.86
N GLU A 81 1.30 -10.59 -8.66
CA GLU A 81 0.97 -10.35 -10.07
C GLU A 81 -0.50 -9.96 -10.14
N PRO A 82 -0.82 -8.65 -10.24
CA PRO A 82 -2.20 -8.19 -10.27
C PRO A 82 -2.87 -8.51 -11.61
N LYS A 83 -4.15 -8.83 -11.57
CA LYS A 83 -4.98 -8.95 -12.79
C LYS A 83 -5.30 -7.56 -13.31
N THR A 84 -4.42 -6.99 -14.12
CA THR A 84 -4.54 -5.65 -14.67
C THR A 84 -4.06 -5.57 -16.11
N GLN A 85 -4.64 -4.65 -16.89
CA GLN A 85 -4.16 -4.28 -18.21
C GLN A 85 -3.13 -3.13 -18.17
N ARG A 86 -2.87 -2.60 -16.98
CA ARG A 86 -1.95 -1.48 -16.83
C ARG A 86 -0.50 -1.93 -16.91
N ARG A 87 0.32 -1.11 -17.53
CA ARG A 87 1.77 -1.30 -17.48
C ARG A 87 2.27 -1.00 -16.07
N LEU A 88 2.86 -2.00 -15.44
CA LEU A 88 3.48 -1.85 -14.12
C LEU A 88 4.78 -1.04 -14.22
N ARG A 89 5.10 -0.28 -13.17
CA ARG A 89 6.27 0.60 -13.06
C ARG A 89 6.78 0.63 -11.62
N PRO A 90 8.06 0.97 -11.39
CA PRO A 90 8.56 1.28 -10.05
C PRO A 90 7.67 2.30 -9.33
N GLY A 91 7.50 2.12 -8.02
CA GLY A 91 6.59 2.92 -7.21
C GLY A 91 5.13 2.43 -7.20
N MET A 92 4.77 1.45 -8.03
CA MET A 92 3.46 0.80 -7.93
C MET A 92 3.48 -0.31 -6.89
N PHE A 93 2.36 -0.47 -6.17
CA PHE A 93 2.13 -1.51 -5.19
C PHE A 93 0.65 -1.85 -5.08
N VAL A 94 0.35 -3.02 -4.55
CA VAL A 94 -1.02 -3.44 -4.22
C VAL A 94 -1.22 -3.31 -2.71
N ALA A 95 -2.38 -2.76 -2.32
CA ALA A 95 -2.79 -2.72 -0.93
C ALA A 95 -4.31 -2.88 -0.82
N GLN A 96 -4.75 -3.37 0.34
CA GLN A 96 -6.16 -3.49 0.66
C GLN A 96 -6.65 -2.20 1.30
N VAL A 97 -7.78 -1.69 0.81
CA VAL A 97 -8.48 -0.54 1.39
C VAL A 97 -9.59 -1.07 2.31
N VAL A 98 -9.48 -0.75 3.59
CA VAL A 98 -10.46 -1.12 4.60
C VAL A 98 -11.36 0.07 4.88
N GLY A 99 -12.63 -0.21 5.12
CA GLY A 99 -13.64 0.78 5.46
C GLY A 99 -14.59 1.09 4.31
N ARG A 100 -15.70 1.71 4.66
CA ARG A 100 -16.84 1.95 3.76
C ARG A 100 -16.87 3.35 3.15
N SER A 101 -15.95 4.22 3.53
CA SER A 101 -15.94 5.62 3.12
C SER A 101 -15.78 5.82 1.60
N MET A 102 -15.20 4.84 0.90
CA MET A 102 -14.99 4.90 -0.55
C MET A 102 -16.00 4.08 -1.36
N GLU A 103 -16.99 3.45 -0.69
CA GLU A 103 -18.08 2.76 -1.39
C GLU A 103 -18.96 3.74 -2.19
N PRO A 104 -19.53 3.31 -3.32
CA PRO A 104 -19.39 1.99 -3.95
C PRO A 104 -18.14 1.86 -4.84
N ARG A 105 -17.32 2.91 -4.97
CA ARG A 105 -16.17 2.93 -5.88
C ARG A 105 -15.07 1.94 -5.47
N ILE A 106 -14.78 1.86 -4.18
CA ILE A 106 -13.88 0.88 -3.59
C ILE A 106 -14.69 0.21 -2.48
N PRO A 107 -15.04 -1.08 -2.63
CA PRO A 107 -15.76 -1.80 -1.58
C PRO A 107 -14.87 -1.97 -0.34
N ASP A 108 -15.49 -2.16 0.83
CA ASP A 108 -14.74 -2.48 2.04
C ASP A 108 -13.90 -3.76 1.84
N GLY A 109 -12.64 -3.68 2.22
CA GLY A 109 -11.68 -4.76 1.97
C GLY A 109 -11.23 -4.87 0.50
N GLY A 110 -11.58 -3.91 -0.36
CA GLY A 110 -11.21 -3.90 -1.77
C GLY A 110 -9.71 -3.77 -2.00
N TRP A 111 -9.19 -4.55 -2.95
CA TRP A 111 -7.80 -4.48 -3.36
C TRP A 111 -7.59 -3.41 -4.41
N CYS A 112 -6.57 -2.59 -4.23
CA CYS A 112 -6.25 -1.51 -5.15
C CYS A 112 -4.79 -1.54 -5.59
N LEU A 113 -4.58 -1.20 -6.86
CA LEU A 113 -3.26 -0.88 -7.38
C LEU A 113 -3.00 0.61 -7.14
N PHE A 114 -1.96 0.92 -6.42
CA PHE A 114 -1.50 2.26 -6.10
C PHE A 114 -0.28 2.65 -6.92
N ARG A 115 -0.02 3.95 -7.03
CA ARG A 115 1.20 4.52 -7.60
C ARG A 115 1.75 5.64 -6.71
N SER A 116 3.03 5.56 -6.38
CA SER A 116 3.81 6.57 -5.68
C SER A 116 5.08 6.92 -6.51
N PRO A 117 5.48 8.18 -6.58
CA PRO A 117 4.74 9.36 -6.15
C PRO A 117 3.56 9.69 -7.06
N VAL A 118 2.67 10.58 -6.58
CA VAL A 118 1.56 11.08 -7.39
C VAL A 118 2.10 12.09 -8.41
N GLU A 119 1.91 11.78 -9.69
CA GLU A 119 2.36 12.64 -10.80
C GLU A 119 1.29 13.66 -11.19
N GLY A 120 1.69 14.91 -11.36
CA GLY A 120 0.81 16.00 -11.81
C GLY A 120 -0.19 16.48 -10.75
N THR A 121 -1.38 16.91 -11.20
CA THR A 121 -2.41 17.41 -10.27
C THR A 121 -3.00 16.30 -9.41
N ARG A 122 -3.21 16.60 -8.15
CA ARG A 122 -3.87 15.71 -7.17
C ARG A 122 -5.39 15.91 -7.14
N GLN A 123 -5.87 17.04 -7.67
CA GLN A 123 -7.27 17.43 -7.63
C GLN A 123 -8.20 16.36 -8.24
N GLY A 124 -9.21 15.95 -7.48
CA GLY A 124 -10.19 14.94 -7.86
C GLY A 124 -9.68 13.48 -7.84
N ARG A 125 -8.41 13.24 -7.55
CA ARG A 125 -7.86 11.88 -7.47
C ARG A 125 -8.17 11.22 -6.13
N VAL A 126 -8.29 9.90 -6.15
CA VAL A 126 -8.32 9.10 -4.93
C VAL A 126 -6.89 8.82 -4.51
N VAL A 127 -6.54 9.28 -3.34
CA VAL A 127 -5.17 9.25 -2.83
C VAL A 127 -5.07 8.64 -1.44
N LEU A 128 -3.96 8.00 -1.15
CA LEU A 128 -3.51 7.68 0.20
C LEU A 128 -2.77 8.90 0.74
N VAL A 129 -3.24 9.43 1.84
CA VAL A 129 -2.65 10.59 2.51
C VAL A 129 -2.35 10.29 3.97
N GLN A 130 -1.41 11.04 4.52
CA GLN A 130 -1.06 11.02 5.93
C GLN A 130 -1.00 12.44 6.47
N HIS A 131 -1.57 12.65 7.66
CA HIS A 131 -1.46 13.86 8.44
C HIS A 131 -1.78 13.56 9.90
N ARG A 132 -1.09 14.20 10.84
CA ARG A 132 -1.25 13.93 12.28
C ARG A 132 -2.68 14.16 12.80
N ASP A 133 -3.42 15.10 12.21
CA ASP A 133 -4.78 15.44 12.61
C ASP A 133 -5.85 14.55 11.93
N ILE A 134 -5.42 13.57 11.12
CA ILE A 134 -6.32 12.55 10.62
C ILE A 134 -6.49 11.52 11.72
N ASP A 135 -7.72 11.40 12.21
CA ASP A 135 -8.19 10.32 13.06
C ASP A 135 -9.27 9.58 12.27
N ASP A 136 -8.84 8.63 11.45
CA ASP A 136 -9.75 7.85 10.62
C ASP A 136 -10.21 6.62 11.41
N PRO A 137 -11.50 6.55 11.81
CA PRO A 137 -12.01 5.43 12.61
C PRO A 137 -11.95 4.09 11.90
N GLU A 138 -11.88 4.09 10.56
CA GLU A 138 -11.82 2.85 9.76
C GLU A 138 -10.40 2.26 9.75
N THR A 139 -9.37 3.10 9.73
CA THR A 139 -7.97 2.66 9.73
C THR A 139 -7.34 2.68 11.12
N GLY A 140 -7.92 3.43 12.06
CA GLY A 140 -7.37 3.65 13.40
C GLY A 140 -6.03 4.37 13.39
N GLY A 141 -5.73 5.13 12.33
CA GLY A 141 -4.43 5.76 12.14
C GLY A 141 -4.50 7.17 11.54
N SER A 142 -3.35 7.81 11.46
CA SER A 142 -3.17 9.15 10.90
C SER A 142 -3.07 9.15 9.37
N TYR A 143 -3.64 8.16 8.71
CA TYR A 143 -3.67 8.02 7.25
C TYR A 143 -5.05 7.58 6.78
N THR A 144 -5.39 7.94 5.54
CA THR A 144 -6.69 7.58 4.94
C THR A 144 -6.61 7.56 3.42
N VAL A 145 -7.57 6.85 2.80
CA VAL A 145 -7.79 6.87 1.34
C VAL A 145 -9.07 7.63 1.05
N LYS A 146 -8.94 8.78 0.38
CA LYS A 146 -10.07 9.66 0.05
C LYS A 146 -9.83 10.35 -1.29
N ARG A 147 -10.88 10.96 -1.84
CA ARG A 147 -10.75 11.87 -2.97
C ARG A 147 -10.18 13.21 -2.49
N TYR A 148 -9.10 13.63 -3.10
CA TYR A 148 -8.41 14.86 -2.77
C TYR A 148 -9.06 16.05 -3.47
N GLU A 149 -9.40 17.07 -2.70
CA GLU A 149 -9.80 18.39 -3.17
C GLU A 149 -9.05 19.44 -2.38
N SER A 150 -8.64 20.53 -3.03
CA SER A 150 -7.98 21.64 -2.35
C SER A 150 -8.32 22.96 -2.99
N ASP A 151 -8.44 23.97 -2.15
CA ASP A 151 -8.48 25.36 -2.56
C ASP A 151 -7.10 25.98 -2.38
N LYS A 152 -6.72 26.81 -3.34
CA LYS A 152 -5.44 27.52 -3.34
C LYS A 152 -5.68 28.99 -3.45
N GLU A 153 -4.95 29.77 -2.68
CA GLU A 153 -4.93 31.22 -2.75
C GLU A 153 -3.53 31.67 -3.17
N GLY A 154 -3.50 32.58 -4.16
CA GLY A 154 -2.25 33.18 -4.62
C GLY A 154 -1.84 34.30 -3.66
N ASP A 155 -0.58 34.40 -3.30
CA ASP A 155 -0.04 35.47 -2.46
C ASP A 155 0.24 36.78 -3.24
N GLY A 156 -0.14 36.82 -4.51
CA GLY A 156 0.14 37.98 -5.39
C GLY A 156 1.60 38.10 -5.88
N ALA A 157 2.51 37.30 -5.32
CA ALA A 157 3.93 37.25 -5.69
C ALA A 157 4.29 36.02 -6.54
N GLY A 158 3.27 35.25 -7.00
CA GLY A 158 3.44 34.05 -7.82
C GLY A 158 3.60 32.74 -7.03
N SER A 159 3.52 32.79 -5.71
CA SER A 159 3.45 31.64 -4.84
C SER A 159 1.99 31.27 -4.54
N TRP A 160 1.73 29.99 -4.33
CA TRP A 160 0.40 29.47 -4.02
C TRP A 160 0.44 28.74 -2.68
N ARG A 161 -0.50 29.05 -1.80
CA ARG A 161 -0.69 28.34 -0.53
C ARG A 161 -2.02 27.60 -0.55
N HIS A 162 -2.03 26.36 -0.04
CA HIS A 162 -3.27 25.67 0.23
C HIS A 162 -3.94 26.32 1.43
N THR A 163 -5.15 26.84 1.24
CA THR A 163 -5.97 27.39 2.33
C THR A 163 -6.78 26.31 3.00
N GLU A 164 -7.25 25.35 2.21
CA GLU A 164 -8.03 24.23 2.69
C GLU A 164 -7.75 22.98 1.84
N ILE A 165 -7.63 21.84 2.50
CA ILE A 165 -7.63 20.52 1.86
C ILE A 165 -8.84 19.76 2.37
N ARG A 166 -9.65 19.25 1.44
CA ARG A 166 -10.78 18.39 1.72
C ARG A 166 -10.47 16.97 1.24
N LEU A 167 -10.57 16.03 2.15
CA LEU A 167 -10.48 14.60 1.89
C LEU A 167 -11.91 14.05 1.85
N VAL A 168 -12.44 13.94 0.64
CA VAL A 168 -13.86 13.70 0.40
C VAL A 168 -14.10 12.20 0.22
N PRO A 169 -14.95 11.58 1.04
CA PRO A 169 -15.40 10.21 0.82
C PRO A 169 -16.26 10.11 -0.45
N VAL A 170 -16.38 8.93 -1.02
CA VAL A 170 -17.36 8.65 -2.09
C VAL A 170 -18.71 8.29 -1.48
N ASN A 171 -18.68 7.62 -0.33
CA ASN A 171 -19.88 7.33 0.45
C ASN A 171 -20.42 8.62 1.11
N THR A 172 -21.63 9.00 0.74
CA THR A 172 -22.28 10.22 1.23
C THR A 172 -22.68 10.18 2.70
N ASP A 173 -22.71 8.98 3.31
CA ASP A 173 -23.01 8.80 4.73
C ASP A 173 -21.81 9.12 5.63
N VAL A 174 -20.64 9.32 5.03
CA VAL A 174 -19.40 9.64 5.72
C VAL A 174 -19.04 11.12 5.51
N ALA A 175 -18.77 11.83 6.58
CA ALA A 175 -18.35 13.24 6.49
C ALA A 175 -16.95 13.40 5.90
N PRO A 176 -16.69 14.46 5.11
CA PRO A 176 -15.35 14.76 4.63
C PRO A 176 -14.44 15.22 5.79
N ILE A 177 -13.16 14.91 5.68
CA ILE A 177 -12.13 15.45 6.57
C ILE A 177 -11.65 16.76 5.96
N VAL A 178 -11.73 17.85 6.73
CA VAL A 178 -11.31 19.18 6.29
C VAL A 178 -10.11 19.63 7.10
N LEU A 179 -9.00 19.84 6.42
CA LEU A 179 -7.75 20.32 7.01
C LEU A 179 -7.54 21.78 6.61
N ARG A 180 -7.24 22.63 7.59
CA ARG A 180 -6.99 24.07 7.40
C ARG A 180 -5.66 24.45 8.02
N GLN A 181 -5.07 25.53 7.50
CA GLN A 181 -3.77 26.05 7.99
C GLN A 181 -2.66 24.99 7.99
N ILE A 182 -2.62 24.19 6.92
CA ILE A 182 -1.72 23.07 6.80
C ILE A 182 -0.31 23.58 6.50
N ARG A 183 0.66 23.09 7.21
CA ARG A 183 2.07 23.26 6.87
C ARG A 183 2.47 22.18 5.86
N ASP A 184 3.27 22.55 4.88
CA ASP A 184 3.68 21.65 3.79
C ASP A 184 4.43 20.39 4.27
N ASP A 185 5.09 20.51 5.45
CA ASP A 185 5.82 19.41 6.08
C ASP A 185 4.95 18.45 6.92
N GLU A 186 3.67 18.77 7.12
CA GLU A 186 2.76 17.98 7.95
C GLU A 186 1.78 17.11 7.14
N PHE A 187 1.54 17.45 5.87
CA PHE A 187 0.61 16.76 5.01
C PHE A 187 1.32 16.04 3.85
N HIS A 188 1.22 14.73 3.84
CA HIS A 188 1.88 13.90 2.83
C HIS A 188 0.85 13.18 1.96
N VAL A 189 0.91 13.42 0.66
CA VAL A 189 0.22 12.60 -0.33
C VAL A 189 1.15 11.50 -0.77
N ILE A 190 0.89 10.29 -0.29
CA ILE A 190 1.78 9.13 -0.42
C ILE A 190 1.66 8.49 -1.80
N ALA A 191 0.42 8.19 -2.21
CA ALA A 191 0.15 7.47 -3.44
C ALA A 191 -1.24 7.81 -3.98
N GLU A 192 -1.50 7.49 -5.24
CA GLU A 192 -2.83 7.52 -5.84
C GLU A 192 -3.34 6.12 -6.16
N VAL A 193 -4.64 5.93 -6.07
CA VAL A 193 -5.31 4.72 -6.58
C VAL A 193 -5.39 4.82 -8.09
N VAL A 194 -4.74 3.92 -8.80
CA VAL A 194 -4.78 3.86 -10.27
C VAL A 194 -5.80 2.86 -10.79
N GLU A 195 -6.15 1.86 -9.98
CA GLU A 195 -7.13 0.83 -10.33
C GLU A 195 -7.67 0.13 -9.09
N VAL A 196 -8.95 -0.18 -9.08
CA VAL A 196 -9.56 -1.12 -8.14
C VAL A 196 -9.52 -2.48 -8.81
N LEU A 197 -8.87 -3.45 -8.17
CA LEU A 197 -8.69 -4.79 -8.71
C LEU A 197 -9.95 -5.64 -8.44
N ALA A 198 -10.36 -6.45 -9.41
CA ALA A 198 -11.55 -7.29 -9.36
C ALA A 198 -11.25 -8.76 -9.74
#